data_29b345740fe393ba7cb2bcc207c85cf6
#
_entry.id   29b345740fe393ba7cb2bcc207c85cf6
#
_cell.length_a   1.000
_cell.length_b   1.000
_cell.length_c   1.000
_cell.angle_alpha   90.00
_cell.angle_beta   90.00
_cell.angle_gamma   90.00
#
_symmetry.space_group_name_H-M   'P 1'
#
loop_
_entity.id
_entity.type
_entity.pdbx_description
1 polymer ?
#
loop_
_entity_poly.entity_id
_entity_poly.type
_entity_poly.pdbx_seq_one_letter_code
_entity_poly.pdbx_strand_id
1 'polypeptide(L)'
;MKQVMVWLVGSLLWISAAQGKGYAGEFDYYAMALSWSPEHCAIKPGDREQCARKLGFVLHGLWPQYQRGYPASCTRERLDADMEQQFAGLYPSRFLYRHEWEKHGTCSGLSQEAFHQLASDLRQKVKIPAAYQSPEEPLRKNSFQLKADLASANEWLAPDNITVACVDGGRFLREIYICINKQGTDVVPCSDEMQKRERRSCGQPDFLLRSVR
;
A
#
# COMPACT_ATOMS: atom_id res chain seq x y z
N MET A 1 68.36 0.33 7.38
CA MET A 1 67.16 -0.47 7.61
C MET A 1 65.94 0.31 7.05
N LYS A 2 65.39 -0.09 5.90
CA LYS A 2 64.23 0.55 5.27
C LYS A 2 62.98 -0.23 5.69
N GLN A 3 62.09 0.40 6.40
CA GLN A 3 60.77 -0.19 6.74
C GLN A 3 59.86 -0.04 5.53
N VAL A 4 59.31 -1.16 5.05
CA VAL A 4 58.29 -1.23 4.00
C VAL A 4 56.94 -1.25 4.70
N MET A 5 56.19 -0.19 4.54
CA MET A 5 54.82 -0.04 5.08
C MET A 5 53.85 -0.62 4.05
N VAL A 6 53.29 -1.79 4.38
CA VAL A 6 52.26 -2.46 3.55
C VAL A 6 50.89 -1.89 3.93
N TRP A 7 50.26 -1.17 2.97
CA TRP A 7 48.89 -0.71 3.08
C TRP A 7 47.93 -1.85 2.67
N LEU A 8 47.22 -2.41 3.64
CA LEU A 8 46.11 -3.31 3.37
C LEU A 8 44.88 -2.47 2.97
N VAL A 9 44.60 -2.46 1.67
CA VAL A 9 43.35 -1.88 1.12
C VAL A 9 42.23 -2.89 1.37
N GLY A 10 41.46 -2.68 2.43
CA GLY A 10 40.26 -3.44 2.69
C GLY A 10 39.17 -3.10 1.70
N SER A 11 38.93 -3.97 0.73
CA SER A 11 37.79 -3.85 -0.19
C SER A 11 36.49 -4.13 0.57
N LEU A 12 35.76 -3.08 0.92
CA LEU A 12 34.37 -3.18 1.38
C LEU A 12 33.52 -3.65 0.20
N LEU A 13 33.19 -4.93 0.19
CA LEU A 13 32.17 -5.48 -0.69
C LEU A 13 30.79 -4.92 -0.25
N TRP A 14 30.30 -3.95 -0.98
CA TRP A 14 28.92 -3.51 -0.91
C TRP A 14 28.05 -4.65 -1.45
N ILE A 15 27.48 -5.44 -0.56
CA ILE A 15 26.42 -6.39 -0.91
C ILE A 15 25.18 -5.54 -1.22
N SER A 16 25.02 -5.14 -2.48
CA SER A 16 23.74 -4.67 -2.98
C SER A 16 22.77 -5.84 -2.83
N ALA A 17 21.80 -5.73 -1.94
CA ALA A 17 20.68 -6.64 -1.91
C ALA A 17 19.97 -6.50 -3.27
N ALA A 18 20.24 -7.41 -4.17
CA ALA A 18 19.47 -7.57 -5.39
C ALA A 18 18.06 -7.89 -4.94
N GLN A 19 17.12 -6.96 -5.16
CA GLN A 19 15.69 -7.26 -5.12
C GLN A 19 15.46 -8.28 -6.23
N GLY A 20 15.41 -9.55 -5.85
CA GLY A 20 15.15 -10.64 -6.79
C GLY A 20 13.79 -10.39 -7.43
N LYS A 21 13.70 -10.46 -8.75
CA LYS A 21 12.43 -10.56 -9.44
C LYS A 21 11.69 -11.74 -8.81
N GLY A 22 10.53 -11.47 -8.19
CA GLY A 22 9.67 -12.52 -7.66
C GLY A 22 9.12 -13.39 -8.80
N TYR A 23 8.58 -14.55 -8.46
CA TYR A 23 7.87 -15.40 -9.42
C TYR A 23 6.37 -15.20 -9.26
N ALA A 24 5.62 -15.27 -10.37
CA ALA A 24 4.17 -15.18 -10.35
C ALA A 24 3.56 -16.28 -9.48
N GLY A 25 2.66 -15.93 -8.58
CA GLY A 25 2.03 -16.84 -7.64
C GLY A 25 2.88 -17.22 -6.41
N GLU A 26 4.11 -16.72 -6.30
CA GLU A 26 4.96 -16.95 -5.11
C GLU A 26 4.94 -15.73 -4.20
N PHE A 27 4.09 -15.75 -3.20
CA PHE A 27 3.97 -14.73 -2.15
C PHE A 27 3.20 -15.31 -0.96
N ASP A 28 3.20 -14.62 0.18
CA ASP A 28 2.60 -15.14 1.42
C ASP A 28 1.17 -14.62 1.64
N TYR A 29 0.90 -13.34 1.36
CA TYR A 29 -0.38 -12.67 1.58
C TYR A 29 -0.51 -11.42 0.70
N TYR A 30 -1.71 -10.84 0.62
CA TYR A 30 -1.93 -9.54 0.01
C TYR A 30 -1.96 -8.42 1.04
N ALA A 31 -1.40 -7.26 0.71
CA ALA A 31 -1.69 -6.00 1.37
C ALA A 31 -2.58 -5.16 0.44
N MET A 32 -3.85 -4.98 0.81
CA MET A 32 -4.72 -4.02 0.14
C MET A 32 -4.43 -2.62 0.67
N ALA A 33 -3.91 -1.76 -0.19
CA ALA A 33 -3.54 -0.38 0.13
C ALA A 33 -4.69 0.59 -0.16
N LEU A 34 -5.10 1.36 0.84
CA LEU A 34 -6.07 2.45 0.69
C LEU A 34 -5.37 3.78 1.02
N SER A 35 -5.12 4.59 0.01
CA SER A 35 -4.49 5.91 0.17
C SER A 35 -5.49 6.95 0.67
N TRP A 36 -5.01 7.85 1.56
CA TRP A 36 -5.73 9.07 1.92
C TRP A 36 -5.54 10.11 0.82
N SER A 37 -6.56 10.28 -0.03
CA SER A 37 -6.47 11.11 -1.24
C SER A 37 -6.04 12.56 -0.98
N PRO A 38 -6.50 13.26 0.08
CA PRO A 38 -6.03 14.61 0.36
C PRO A 38 -4.52 14.72 0.62
N GLU A 39 -3.90 13.71 1.23
CA GLU A 39 -2.44 13.69 1.40
C GLU A 39 -1.72 13.37 0.10
N HIS A 40 -2.24 12.44 -0.71
CA HIS A 40 -1.72 12.20 -2.06
C HIS A 40 -1.71 13.50 -2.87
N CYS A 41 -2.80 14.26 -2.84
CA CYS A 41 -2.93 15.50 -3.58
C CYS A 41 -2.04 16.65 -3.05
N ALA A 42 -1.74 16.65 -1.76
CA ALA A 42 -0.76 17.58 -1.20
C ALA A 42 0.67 17.29 -1.72
N ILE A 43 1.00 15.99 -1.92
CA ILE A 43 2.31 15.55 -2.41
C ILE A 43 2.38 15.60 -3.95
N LYS A 44 1.28 15.30 -4.64
CA LYS A 44 1.17 15.16 -6.10
C LYS A 44 0.05 16.04 -6.67
N PRO A 45 0.14 17.37 -6.54
CA PRO A 45 -0.96 18.27 -6.96
C PRO A 45 -1.24 18.26 -8.47
N GLY A 46 -0.33 17.70 -9.28
CA GLY A 46 -0.50 17.53 -10.73
C GLY A 46 -1.41 16.36 -11.13
N ASP A 47 -1.76 15.45 -10.22
CA ASP A 47 -2.69 14.34 -10.48
C ASP A 47 -4.14 14.85 -10.48
N ARG A 48 -4.55 15.48 -11.59
CA ARG A 48 -5.88 16.08 -11.72
C ARG A 48 -6.99 15.04 -11.73
N GLU A 49 -6.75 13.83 -12.23
CA GLU A 49 -7.75 12.77 -12.28
C GLU A 49 -8.23 12.38 -10.87
N GLN A 50 -7.33 12.30 -9.93
CA GLN A 50 -7.67 12.03 -8.53
C GLN A 50 -8.06 13.30 -7.77
N CYS A 51 -7.26 14.36 -7.90
CA CYS A 51 -7.32 15.51 -6.99
C CYS A 51 -8.50 16.45 -7.22
N ALA A 52 -9.07 16.48 -8.45
CA ALA A 52 -10.27 17.29 -8.74
C ALA A 52 -11.56 16.70 -8.16
N ARG A 53 -11.54 15.43 -7.65
CA ARG A 53 -12.77 14.71 -7.26
C ARG A 53 -13.08 14.73 -5.75
N LYS A 54 -12.27 15.39 -4.93
CA LYS A 54 -12.47 15.49 -3.47
C LYS A 54 -12.73 14.13 -2.82
N LEU A 55 -11.81 13.19 -3.01
CA LEU A 55 -11.92 11.82 -2.53
C LEU A 55 -11.31 11.68 -1.13
N GLY A 56 -11.87 10.80 -0.30
CA GLY A 56 -11.31 10.33 0.96
C GLY A 56 -10.34 9.15 0.73
N PHE A 57 -10.62 8.00 1.36
CA PHE A 57 -9.86 6.77 1.10
C PHE A 57 -10.19 6.18 -0.27
N VAL A 58 -9.16 5.94 -1.06
CA VAL A 58 -9.23 5.34 -2.40
C VAL A 58 -8.37 4.08 -2.46
N LEU A 59 -8.74 3.13 -3.32
CA LEU A 59 -7.88 1.98 -3.58
C LEU A 59 -6.62 2.47 -4.30
N HIS A 60 -5.46 2.22 -3.69
CA HIS A 60 -4.18 2.38 -4.35
C HIS A 60 -3.82 1.09 -5.10
N GLY A 61 -3.92 -0.05 -4.43
CA GLY A 61 -3.65 -1.33 -5.03
C GLY A 61 -3.87 -2.53 -4.13
N LEU A 62 -3.69 -3.71 -4.72
CA LEU A 62 -3.69 -5.02 -4.05
C LEU A 62 -2.31 -5.67 -4.29
N TRP A 63 -1.48 -5.71 -3.25
CA TRP A 63 -0.06 -6.01 -3.41
C TRP A 63 0.32 -7.36 -2.81
N PRO A 64 0.74 -8.35 -3.62
CA PRO A 64 1.40 -9.53 -3.09
C PRO A 64 2.59 -9.18 -2.20
N GLN A 65 2.71 -9.81 -1.05
CA GLN A 65 3.74 -9.55 -0.04
C GLN A 65 4.40 -10.86 0.39
N TYR A 66 5.69 -10.78 0.72
CA TYR A 66 6.35 -11.78 1.57
C TYR A 66 6.26 -11.36 3.04
N GLN A 67 6.60 -12.26 3.97
CA GLN A 67 6.76 -11.86 5.37
C GLN A 67 7.81 -10.76 5.54
N ARG A 68 8.78 -10.69 4.61
CA ARG A 68 9.78 -9.63 4.48
C ARG A 68 9.92 -9.22 3.02
N GLY A 69 9.62 -7.95 2.72
CA GLY A 69 9.63 -7.43 1.35
C GLY A 69 8.43 -7.87 0.53
N TYR A 70 8.54 -7.72 -0.77
CA TYR A 70 7.45 -8.02 -1.71
C TYR A 70 8.02 -8.37 -3.09
N PRO A 71 7.35 -9.24 -3.87
CA PRO A 71 7.66 -9.45 -5.26
C PRO A 71 7.22 -8.25 -6.10
N ALA A 72 7.92 -7.95 -7.18
CA ALA A 72 7.55 -6.89 -8.09
C ALA A 72 7.89 -7.24 -9.55
N SER A 73 6.99 -6.89 -10.47
CA SER A 73 7.19 -7.06 -11.92
C SER A 73 7.60 -8.49 -12.29
N CYS A 74 6.84 -9.47 -11.81
CA CYS A 74 7.16 -10.90 -11.93
C CYS A 74 7.11 -11.40 -13.37
N THR A 75 6.26 -10.80 -14.22
CA THR A 75 6.23 -11.07 -15.65
C THR A 75 6.42 -9.78 -16.46
N ARG A 76 6.50 -9.89 -17.80
CA ARG A 76 6.54 -8.75 -18.72
C ARG A 76 5.18 -8.47 -19.35
N GLU A 77 4.14 -9.09 -18.83
CA GLU A 77 2.78 -8.93 -19.34
C GLU A 77 2.31 -7.49 -19.16
N ARG A 78 1.82 -6.91 -20.24
CA ARG A 78 1.26 -5.57 -20.25
C ARG A 78 -0.22 -5.62 -19.93
N LEU A 79 -0.76 -4.53 -19.38
CA LEU A 79 -2.18 -4.39 -19.16
C LEU A 79 -2.91 -4.36 -20.53
N ASP A 80 -3.97 -5.16 -20.66
CA ASP A 80 -4.85 -5.14 -21.80
C ASP A 80 -5.67 -3.84 -21.85
N ALA A 81 -5.92 -3.34 -23.06
CA ALA A 81 -6.50 -2.01 -23.25
C ALA A 81 -7.94 -1.85 -22.72
N ASP A 82 -8.68 -2.95 -22.58
CA ASP A 82 -10.07 -2.99 -22.13
C ASP A 82 -10.23 -3.08 -20.60
N MET A 83 -9.17 -3.46 -19.87
CA MET A 83 -9.21 -3.62 -18.41
C MET A 83 -9.63 -2.32 -17.71
N GLU A 84 -9.13 -1.18 -18.15
CA GLU A 84 -9.52 0.13 -17.59
C GLU A 84 -11.02 0.39 -17.74
N GLN A 85 -11.60 0.03 -18.89
CA GLN A 85 -13.03 0.19 -19.15
C GLN A 85 -13.87 -0.81 -18.36
N GLN A 86 -13.44 -2.08 -18.32
CA GLN A 86 -14.13 -3.16 -17.62
C GLN A 86 -14.20 -2.88 -16.11
N PHE A 87 -13.14 -2.34 -15.51
CA PHE A 87 -13.05 -2.01 -14.09
C PHE A 87 -13.10 -0.51 -13.82
N ALA A 88 -13.84 0.24 -14.64
CA ALA A 88 -13.91 1.70 -14.53
C ALA A 88 -14.28 2.16 -13.11
N GLY A 89 -13.49 3.08 -12.53
CA GLY A 89 -13.70 3.62 -11.19
C GLY A 89 -13.07 2.80 -10.05
N LEU A 90 -12.43 1.66 -10.33
CA LEU A 90 -11.71 0.89 -9.32
C LEU A 90 -10.56 1.68 -8.69
N TYR A 91 -9.78 2.36 -9.53
CA TYR A 91 -8.69 3.21 -9.09
C TYR A 91 -9.02 4.70 -9.31
N PRO A 92 -8.38 5.60 -8.54
CA PRO A 92 -8.64 7.03 -8.65
C PRO A 92 -8.06 7.68 -9.92
N SER A 93 -7.06 7.08 -10.57
CA SER A 93 -6.48 7.57 -11.84
C SER A 93 -6.15 6.42 -12.78
N ARG A 94 -6.17 6.71 -14.09
CA ARG A 94 -5.91 5.74 -15.17
C ARG A 94 -4.49 5.15 -15.10
N PHE A 95 -3.52 5.97 -14.67
CA PHE A 95 -2.14 5.52 -14.48
C PHE A 95 -2.05 4.29 -13.58
N LEU A 96 -2.90 4.20 -12.54
CA LEU A 96 -2.85 3.12 -11.57
C LEU A 96 -3.24 1.77 -12.16
N TYR A 97 -4.15 1.67 -13.12
CA TYR A 97 -4.50 0.38 -13.73
C TYR A 97 -3.26 -0.32 -14.29
N ARG A 98 -2.49 0.37 -15.11
CA ARG A 98 -1.26 -0.17 -15.68
C ARG A 98 -0.19 -0.40 -14.62
N HIS A 99 0.01 0.57 -13.71
CA HIS A 99 1.03 0.48 -12.65
C HIS A 99 0.78 -0.71 -11.73
N GLU A 100 -0.45 -0.87 -11.26
CA GLU A 100 -0.83 -1.93 -10.32
C GLU A 100 -0.75 -3.31 -10.97
N TRP A 101 -1.15 -3.45 -12.24
CA TRP A 101 -0.96 -4.70 -12.95
C TRP A 101 0.52 -5.02 -13.17
N GLU A 102 1.26 -4.15 -13.88
CA GLU A 102 2.63 -4.43 -14.30
C GLU A 102 3.59 -4.64 -13.12
N LYS A 103 3.34 -3.97 -12.00
CA LYS A 103 4.21 -4.05 -10.83
C LYS A 103 3.79 -5.12 -9.82
N HIS A 104 2.50 -5.23 -9.55
CA HIS A 104 1.96 -6.06 -8.49
C HIS A 104 1.09 -7.22 -9.01
N GLY A 105 0.17 -6.96 -9.90
CA GLY A 105 -0.74 -7.95 -10.46
C GLY A 105 -0.02 -9.11 -11.13
N THR A 106 1.04 -8.84 -11.90
CA THR A 106 1.88 -9.86 -12.53
C THR A 106 2.52 -10.84 -11.54
N CYS A 107 2.55 -10.49 -10.24
CA CYS A 107 3.07 -11.35 -9.18
C CYS A 107 1.99 -12.20 -8.50
N SER A 108 0.71 -11.91 -8.73
CA SER A 108 -0.40 -12.64 -8.11
C SER A 108 -0.56 -14.07 -8.59
N GLY A 109 -0.13 -14.37 -9.84
CA GLY A 109 -0.43 -15.63 -10.52
C GLY A 109 -1.85 -15.71 -11.08
N LEU A 110 -2.64 -14.64 -10.96
CA LEU A 110 -3.98 -14.51 -11.53
C LEU A 110 -3.93 -13.90 -12.93
N SER A 111 -5.01 -14.09 -13.72
CA SER A 111 -5.24 -13.29 -14.92
C SER A 111 -5.52 -11.83 -14.57
N GLN A 112 -5.40 -10.92 -15.55
CA GLN A 112 -5.70 -9.50 -15.36
C GLN A 112 -7.10 -9.26 -14.83
N GLU A 113 -8.08 -9.92 -15.45
CA GLU A 113 -9.48 -9.86 -15.03
C GLU A 113 -9.67 -10.37 -13.60
N ALA A 114 -9.15 -11.55 -13.26
CA ALA A 114 -9.28 -12.13 -11.93
C ALA A 114 -8.59 -11.28 -10.86
N PHE A 115 -7.44 -10.68 -11.17
CA PHE A 115 -6.74 -9.78 -10.25
C PHE A 115 -7.54 -8.50 -9.97
N HIS A 116 -8.06 -7.83 -11.02
CA HIS A 116 -8.84 -6.61 -10.84
C HIS A 116 -10.20 -6.90 -10.19
N GLN A 117 -10.81 -8.05 -10.51
CA GLN A 117 -12.04 -8.48 -9.86
C GLN A 117 -11.81 -8.71 -8.36
N LEU A 118 -10.76 -9.42 -7.98
CA LEU A 118 -10.40 -9.62 -6.56
C LEU A 118 -10.17 -8.28 -5.84
N ALA A 119 -9.43 -7.36 -6.47
CA ALA A 119 -9.20 -6.03 -5.92
C ALA A 119 -10.51 -5.23 -5.74
N SER A 120 -11.44 -5.35 -6.70
CA SER A 120 -12.76 -4.74 -6.66
C SER A 120 -13.62 -5.29 -5.53
N ASP A 121 -13.72 -6.61 -5.43
CA ASP A 121 -14.54 -7.29 -4.42
C ASP A 121 -14.06 -6.96 -3.00
N LEU A 122 -12.74 -7.01 -2.79
CA LEU A 122 -12.13 -6.65 -1.52
C LEU A 122 -12.37 -5.16 -1.17
N ARG A 123 -12.23 -4.27 -2.15
CA ARG A 123 -12.48 -2.83 -1.92
C ARG A 123 -13.94 -2.56 -1.57
N GLN A 124 -14.88 -3.21 -2.23
CA GLN A 124 -16.33 -3.08 -1.97
C GLN A 124 -16.71 -3.60 -0.58
N LYS A 125 -16.02 -4.62 -0.09
CA LYS A 125 -16.23 -5.18 1.25
C LYS A 125 -15.87 -4.19 2.37
N VAL A 126 -14.93 -3.24 2.11
CA VAL A 126 -14.49 -2.27 3.12
C VAL A 126 -15.49 -1.12 3.27
N LYS A 127 -16.05 -1.01 4.46
CA LYS A 127 -16.88 0.14 4.89
C LYS A 127 -15.96 1.19 5.52
N ILE A 128 -15.93 2.38 4.93
CA ILE A 128 -15.21 3.52 5.50
C ILE A 128 -16.12 4.20 6.54
N PRO A 129 -15.68 4.35 7.81
CA PRO A 129 -16.46 5.04 8.83
C PRO A 129 -16.87 6.45 8.38
N ALA A 130 -18.07 6.90 8.76
CA ALA A 130 -18.63 8.18 8.33
C ALA A 130 -17.68 9.37 8.58
N ALA A 131 -16.97 9.36 9.71
CA ALA A 131 -15.98 10.39 10.04
C ALA A 131 -14.84 10.53 9.02
N TYR A 132 -14.57 9.49 8.21
CA TYR A 132 -13.47 9.45 7.22
C TYR A 132 -13.97 9.53 5.78
N GLN A 133 -15.25 9.69 5.52
CA GLN A 133 -15.77 9.77 4.15
C GLN A 133 -15.47 11.13 3.51
N SER A 134 -15.82 12.21 4.18
CA SER A 134 -15.60 13.58 3.67
C SER A 134 -15.43 14.59 4.80
N PRO A 135 -14.40 14.48 5.66
CA PRO A 135 -14.21 15.43 6.73
C PRO A 135 -13.89 16.82 6.16
N GLU A 136 -14.63 17.83 6.60
CA GLU A 136 -14.44 19.24 6.21
C GLU A 136 -13.22 19.85 6.92
N GLU A 137 -12.92 19.38 8.15
CA GLU A 137 -11.76 19.78 8.93
C GLU A 137 -10.76 18.64 9.09
N PRO A 138 -9.46 18.93 9.28
CA PRO A 138 -8.46 17.90 9.53
C PRO A 138 -8.79 17.12 10.80
N LEU A 139 -8.69 15.79 10.73
CA LEU A 139 -8.91 14.90 11.86
C LEU A 139 -7.57 14.51 12.50
N ARG A 140 -7.48 14.65 13.84
CA ARG A 140 -6.32 14.17 14.61
C ARG A 140 -6.63 12.77 15.14
N LYS A 141 -5.76 11.82 14.82
CA LYS A 141 -5.89 10.41 15.22
C LYS A 141 -4.51 9.82 15.51
N ASN A 142 -4.49 8.71 16.22
CA ASN A 142 -3.34 7.82 16.27
C ASN A 142 -3.64 6.48 15.60
N SER A 143 -2.61 5.65 15.42
CA SER A 143 -2.78 4.35 14.74
C SER A 143 -3.79 3.46 15.44
N PHE A 144 -3.78 3.43 16.78
CA PHE A 144 -4.73 2.61 17.55
C PHE A 144 -6.20 3.02 17.30
N GLN A 145 -6.47 4.33 17.40
CA GLN A 145 -7.82 4.87 17.17
C GLN A 145 -8.31 4.60 15.75
N LEU A 146 -7.46 4.86 14.73
CA LEU A 146 -7.84 4.65 13.34
C LEU A 146 -8.15 3.18 13.05
N LYS A 147 -7.31 2.25 13.54
CA LYS A 147 -7.54 0.80 13.39
C LYS A 147 -8.81 0.34 14.11
N ALA A 148 -9.05 0.83 15.33
CA ALA A 148 -10.26 0.51 16.09
C ALA A 148 -11.52 1.01 15.39
N ASP A 149 -11.51 2.25 14.86
CA ASP A 149 -12.64 2.82 14.13
C ASP A 149 -12.95 2.02 12.85
N LEU A 150 -11.90 1.59 12.12
CA LEU A 150 -12.05 0.74 10.93
C LEU A 150 -12.59 -0.65 11.27
N ALA A 151 -12.05 -1.30 12.31
CA ALA A 151 -12.52 -2.61 12.76
C ALA A 151 -13.96 -2.54 13.25
N SER A 152 -14.36 -1.48 13.99
CA SER A 152 -15.73 -1.28 14.45
C SER A 152 -16.74 -1.15 13.31
N ALA A 153 -16.34 -0.58 12.17
CA ALA A 153 -17.20 -0.45 11.00
C ALA A 153 -17.22 -1.72 10.10
N ASN A 154 -16.32 -2.67 10.35
CA ASN A 154 -16.10 -3.87 9.52
C ASN A 154 -15.94 -5.11 10.40
N GLU A 155 -17.01 -5.85 10.65
CA GLU A 155 -17.01 -7.04 11.52
C GLU A 155 -15.97 -8.12 11.13
N TRP A 156 -15.55 -8.14 9.86
CA TRP A 156 -14.55 -9.06 9.33
C TRP A 156 -13.10 -8.60 9.56
N LEU A 157 -12.87 -7.38 10.12
CA LEU A 157 -11.56 -6.83 10.41
C LEU A 157 -11.27 -6.84 11.91
N ALA A 158 -10.03 -7.15 12.27
CA ALA A 158 -9.46 -6.88 13.58
C ALA A 158 -8.31 -5.85 13.45
N PRO A 159 -7.96 -5.11 14.51
CA PRO A 159 -6.88 -4.11 14.46
C PRO A 159 -5.51 -4.64 14.00
N ASP A 160 -5.20 -5.92 14.24
CA ASP A 160 -3.95 -6.57 13.82
C ASP A 160 -3.90 -6.93 12.32
N ASN A 161 -5.06 -6.93 11.65
CA ASN A 161 -5.13 -7.06 10.19
C ASN A 161 -4.84 -5.74 9.46
N ILE A 162 -4.64 -4.65 10.20
CA ILE A 162 -4.49 -3.31 9.65
C ILE A 162 -3.14 -2.73 10.06
N THR A 163 -2.43 -2.11 9.11
CA THR A 163 -1.29 -1.24 9.40
C THR A 163 -1.46 0.14 8.76
N VAL A 164 -0.76 1.11 9.29
CA VAL A 164 -0.87 2.52 8.92
C VAL A 164 0.48 3.04 8.43
N ALA A 165 0.48 3.88 7.41
CA ALA A 165 1.67 4.59 6.96
C ALA A 165 1.46 6.10 7.01
N CYS A 166 2.45 6.79 7.57
CA CYS A 166 2.48 8.23 7.65
C CYS A 166 3.63 8.82 6.83
N VAL A 167 3.55 10.11 6.56
CA VAL A 167 4.57 10.91 5.87
C VAL A 167 4.93 12.14 6.69
N ASP A 168 5.90 12.90 6.21
CA ASP A 168 6.40 14.13 6.83
C ASP A 168 6.76 13.91 8.31
N GLY A 169 7.63 12.93 8.56
CA GLY A 169 8.08 12.59 9.93
C GLY A 169 6.97 12.08 10.85
N GLY A 170 5.93 11.48 10.30
CA GLY A 170 4.80 10.92 11.07
C GLY A 170 3.62 11.86 11.26
N ARG A 171 3.66 13.07 10.68
CA ARG A 171 2.65 14.12 10.90
C ARG A 171 1.34 13.90 10.17
N PHE A 172 1.37 13.26 8.99
CA PHE A 172 0.19 13.08 8.16
C PHE A 172 -0.04 11.64 7.77
N LEU A 173 -1.31 11.19 7.83
CA LEU A 173 -1.71 9.90 7.29
C LEU A 173 -1.53 9.87 5.78
N ARG A 174 -0.81 8.84 5.31
CA ARG A 174 -0.67 8.56 3.88
C ARG A 174 -1.60 7.45 3.43
N GLU A 175 -1.57 6.31 4.12
CA GLU A 175 -2.18 5.07 3.68
C GLU A 175 -2.55 4.18 4.87
N ILE A 176 -3.56 3.34 4.67
CA ILE A 176 -3.78 2.14 5.48
C ILE A 176 -3.59 0.91 4.62
N TYR A 177 -3.16 -0.19 5.22
CA TYR A 177 -3.05 -1.49 4.58
C TYR A 177 -3.90 -2.49 5.33
N ILE A 178 -4.68 -3.29 4.59
CA ILE A 178 -5.42 -4.44 5.13
C ILE A 178 -4.73 -5.70 4.62
N CYS A 179 -4.32 -6.57 5.54
CA CYS A 179 -3.62 -7.81 5.24
C CYS A 179 -4.62 -8.94 5.03
N ILE A 180 -4.53 -9.58 3.86
CA ILE A 180 -5.50 -10.57 3.37
C ILE A 180 -4.74 -11.82 2.97
N ASN A 181 -5.27 -13.01 3.27
CA ASN A 181 -4.62 -14.26 2.92
C ASN A 181 -4.36 -14.36 1.40
N LYS A 182 -3.46 -15.25 1.03
CA LYS A 182 -3.07 -15.46 -0.38
C LYS A 182 -4.23 -15.79 -1.30
N GLN A 183 -5.29 -16.43 -0.78
CA GLN A 183 -6.49 -16.79 -1.53
C GLN A 183 -7.44 -15.60 -1.75
N GLY A 184 -7.23 -14.47 -1.06
CA GLY A 184 -8.11 -13.31 -1.14
C GLY A 184 -9.45 -13.48 -0.43
N THR A 185 -9.61 -14.49 0.42
CA THR A 185 -10.90 -14.86 1.02
C THR A 185 -11.09 -14.32 2.43
N ASP A 186 -9.99 -14.16 3.18
CA ASP A 186 -10.03 -13.80 4.59
C ASP A 186 -8.86 -12.90 4.98
N VAL A 187 -8.95 -12.24 6.12
CA VAL A 187 -7.88 -11.41 6.67
C VAL A 187 -6.87 -12.25 7.46
N VAL A 188 -5.65 -11.75 7.51
CA VAL A 188 -4.56 -12.31 8.33
C VAL A 188 -3.90 -11.20 9.12
N PRO A 189 -3.24 -11.50 10.26
CA PRO A 189 -2.39 -10.52 10.91
C PRO A 189 -1.33 -9.98 9.96
N CYS A 190 -1.12 -8.65 9.98
CA CYS A 190 -0.06 -8.05 9.19
C CYS A 190 1.31 -8.49 9.70
N SER A 191 2.26 -8.69 8.76
CA SER A 191 3.60 -9.16 9.09
C SER A 191 4.34 -8.21 10.05
N ASP A 192 5.30 -8.76 10.79
CA ASP A 192 6.17 -7.98 11.69
C ASP A 192 6.88 -6.85 10.95
N GLU A 193 7.21 -7.05 9.68
CA GLU A 193 7.85 -6.01 8.88
C GLU A 193 6.90 -4.84 8.61
N MET A 194 5.65 -5.10 8.25
CA MET A 194 4.65 -4.05 8.07
C MET A 194 4.39 -3.29 9.37
N GLN A 195 4.27 -4.00 10.49
CA GLN A 195 4.13 -3.38 11.81
C GLN A 195 5.35 -2.54 12.19
N LYS A 196 6.58 -2.98 11.85
CA LYS A 196 7.80 -2.17 12.05
C LYS A 196 7.81 -0.93 11.17
N ARG A 197 7.35 -1.04 9.92
CA ARG A 197 7.21 0.12 9.01
C ARG A 197 6.20 1.14 9.56
N GLU A 198 5.06 0.69 10.09
CA GLU A 198 4.10 1.56 10.76
C GLU A 198 4.76 2.33 11.91
N ARG A 199 5.41 1.64 12.85
CA ARG A 199 6.08 2.29 13.98
C ARG A 199 7.16 3.28 13.57
N ARG A 200 7.84 3.06 12.44
CA ARG A 200 8.85 3.98 11.91
C ARG A 200 8.22 5.19 11.22
N SER A 201 7.17 4.98 10.43
CA SER A 201 6.55 6.05 9.65
C SER A 201 5.60 6.90 10.50
N CYS A 202 4.84 6.30 11.43
CA CYS A 202 3.88 6.95 12.31
C CYS A 202 4.40 7.01 13.76
N GLY A 203 5.70 7.31 13.95
CA GLY A 203 6.37 7.33 15.26
C GLY A 203 5.98 8.49 16.18
N GLN A 204 5.10 9.40 15.74
CA GLN A 204 4.52 10.47 16.56
C GLN A 204 3.36 9.93 17.40
N PRO A 205 2.99 10.60 18.52
CA PRO A 205 1.83 10.21 19.32
C PRO A 205 0.52 10.20 18.56
N ASP A 206 0.39 11.09 17.56
CA ASP A 206 -0.75 11.22 16.67
C ASP A 206 -0.32 11.78 15.30
N PHE A 207 -1.23 11.69 14.32
CA PHE A 207 -1.11 12.24 12.99
C PHE A 207 -2.40 12.92 12.55
N LEU A 208 -2.33 13.70 11.49
CA LEU A 208 -3.48 14.37 10.88
C LEU A 208 -3.91 13.64 9.59
N LEU A 209 -5.20 13.43 9.46
CA LEU A 209 -5.87 13.23 8.18
C LEU A 209 -6.27 14.61 7.67
N ARG A 210 -5.74 15.03 6.51
CA ARG A 210 -6.16 16.32 5.90
C ARG A 210 -7.65 16.29 5.57
N SER A 211 -8.31 17.45 5.62
CA SER A 211 -9.70 17.60 5.17
C SER A 211 -9.87 17.24 3.69
N VAL A 212 -11.04 16.76 3.32
CA VAL A 212 -11.45 16.51 1.93
C VAL A 212 -12.04 17.81 1.37
N ARG A 213 -11.27 18.51 0.51
CA ARG A 213 -11.67 19.84 -0.05
C ARG A 213 -11.71 19.84 -1.55
#